data_2537ec7257bf15e101689bfafb6f5bb8
#
_entry.id   2537ec7257bf15e101689bfafb6f5bb8
#
_cell.length_a   1.000
_cell.length_b   1.000
_cell.length_c   1.000
_cell.angle_alpha   90.00
_cell.angle_beta   90.00
_cell.angle_gamma   90.00
#
_symmetry.space_group_name_H-M   'P 1'
#
loop_
_entity.id
_entity.type
_entity.pdbx_description
1 polymer ?
#
loop_
_entity_poly.entity_id
_entity_poly.type
_entity_poly.pdbx_seq_one_letter_code
_entity_poly.pdbx_strand_id
1 'polypeptide(L)'
;MSWDVAIERTINNNVPRVYKVLREHPYVLDLAKKLREAKLEVINNLEKYVEETIESVKRIGGNVYFAKNAEEAREIIGKIVGKGKIIVLGKSMTAYEIGLRKYLQSLGNEVWETDLGEFLIQMADEHPSHIIAPAIHMTKERVAKLLKEKLGFDVNENSTHEELVSKVREFLREKFIKADVGITGANAVAADTGSVILVENEGNIRMSTVLPKVHIAVAGVEKILPTFYDALIEAAVQAAYAGLYPPTYINVTSGPSSTGDIEMKRVNPAHGPKEFHLVLLDDGRIKASKDEVLKEVLLCIRCGRCHLHCPVYRVLGVNWGVPPYTGPMGAMWSYVVYGDYKQAMLCTHSGNCKEVCPMGINIPRVLEKIKNIGNSFNGKQTR
;
A
#
# COMPACT_ATOMS: atom_id res chain seq x y z
N MET A 1 12.67 -21.86 6.24
CA MET A 1 12.35 -21.35 7.60
C MET A 1 10.87 -21.56 7.81
N SER A 2 10.46 -22.11 8.97
CA SER A 2 9.03 -22.19 9.27
C SER A 2 8.44 -20.80 9.50
N TRP A 3 7.14 -20.65 9.30
CA TRP A 3 6.43 -19.38 9.54
C TRP A 3 6.64 -18.89 10.98
N ASP A 4 6.59 -19.79 11.95
CA ASP A 4 6.73 -19.48 13.38
C ASP A 4 8.03 -18.76 13.68
N VAL A 5 9.14 -19.24 13.14
CA VAL A 5 10.47 -18.63 13.31
C VAL A 5 10.54 -17.26 12.62
N ALA A 6 9.95 -17.12 11.44
CA ALA A 6 9.95 -15.86 10.69
C ALA A 6 9.14 -14.78 11.42
N ILE A 7 7.94 -15.11 11.90
CA ILE A 7 7.09 -14.15 12.60
C ILE A 7 7.67 -13.77 13.97
N GLU A 8 8.23 -14.74 14.70
CA GLU A 8 8.84 -14.47 15.99
C GLU A 8 10.05 -13.57 15.90
N ARG A 9 10.93 -13.79 14.91
CA ARG A 9 12.04 -12.90 14.59
C ARG A 9 11.53 -11.49 14.26
N THR A 10 10.47 -11.38 13.49
CA THR A 10 9.89 -10.08 13.11
C THR A 10 9.32 -9.35 14.32
N ILE A 11 8.60 -10.05 15.20
CA ILE A 11 8.07 -9.47 16.44
C ILE A 11 9.21 -8.96 17.32
N ASN A 12 10.23 -9.78 17.57
CA ASN A 12 11.35 -9.45 18.45
C ASN A 12 12.16 -8.26 17.95
N ASN A 13 12.22 -8.06 16.63
CA ASN A 13 12.95 -6.93 16.03
C ASN A 13 12.09 -5.67 15.89
N ASN A 14 10.84 -5.78 15.46
CA ASN A 14 10.01 -4.62 15.13
C ASN A 14 9.29 -4.03 16.36
N VAL A 15 8.70 -4.87 17.21
CA VAL A 15 7.89 -4.39 18.34
C VAL A 15 8.67 -3.48 19.28
N PRO A 16 9.90 -3.83 19.73
CA PRO A 16 10.72 -2.95 20.55
C PRO A 16 11.09 -1.63 19.86
N ARG A 17 11.31 -1.66 18.53
CA ARG A 17 11.62 -0.44 17.75
C ARG A 17 10.47 0.55 17.80
N VAL A 18 9.24 0.10 17.60
CA VAL A 18 8.07 0.99 17.69
C VAL A 18 7.93 1.60 19.07
N TYR A 19 8.06 0.81 20.14
CA TYR A 19 8.02 1.36 21.52
C TYR A 19 9.15 2.36 21.79
N LYS A 20 10.35 2.11 21.24
CA LYS A 20 11.47 3.05 21.31
C LYS A 20 11.11 4.37 20.62
N VAL A 21 10.62 4.31 19.37
CA VAL A 21 10.19 5.50 18.60
C VAL A 21 9.15 6.31 19.37
N LEU A 22 8.10 5.67 19.89
CA LEU A 22 7.02 6.37 20.59
C LEU A 22 7.50 7.00 21.91
N ARG A 23 8.50 6.42 22.57
CA ARG A 23 9.12 6.98 23.78
C ARG A 23 10.03 8.17 23.47
N GLU A 24 10.82 8.07 22.40
CA GLU A 24 11.75 9.11 21.98
C GLU A 24 11.05 10.28 21.26
N HIS A 25 9.90 10.02 20.64
CA HIS A 25 9.12 10.98 19.88
C HIS A 25 7.65 10.98 20.32
N PRO A 26 7.33 11.37 21.57
CA PRO A 26 5.98 11.28 22.15
C PRO A 26 4.94 12.11 21.39
N TYR A 27 5.33 13.15 20.67
CA TYR A 27 4.44 13.94 19.81
C TYR A 27 3.75 13.12 18.72
N VAL A 28 4.28 11.95 18.34
CA VAL A 28 3.65 11.02 17.36
C VAL A 28 2.30 10.54 17.86
N LEU A 29 2.12 10.40 19.18
CA LEU A 29 0.83 10.02 19.77
C LEU A 29 -0.25 11.08 19.50
N ASP A 30 0.11 12.37 19.59
CA ASP A 30 -0.81 13.47 19.32
C ASP A 30 -1.06 13.63 17.82
N LEU A 31 -0.03 13.40 16.98
CA LEU A 31 -0.20 13.33 15.53
C LEU A 31 -1.18 12.19 15.13
N ALA A 32 -1.11 11.03 15.79
CA ALA A 32 -2.03 9.94 15.52
C ALA A 32 -3.49 10.29 15.84
N LYS A 33 -3.75 11.05 16.94
CA LYS A 33 -5.08 11.54 17.27
C LYS A 33 -5.60 12.53 16.20
N LYS A 34 -4.79 13.53 15.83
CA LYS A 34 -5.13 14.49 14.77
C LYS A 34 -5.43 13.80 13.45
N LEU A 35 -4.59 12.83 13.06
CA LEU A 35 -4.79 12.03 11.86
C LEU A 35 -6.12 11.28 11.91
N ARG A 36 -6.45 10.66 13.04
CA ARG A 36 -7.73 9.97 13.21
C ARG A 36 -8.92 10.91 13.01
N GLU A 37 -8.88 12.11 13.56
CA GLU A 37 -9.91 13.14 13.41
C GLU A 37 -10.05 13.55 11.94
N ALA A 38 -8.94 13.86 11.27
CA ALA A 38 -8.93 14.23 9.84
C ALA A 38 -9.48 13.09 8.96
N LYS A 39 -9.10 11.83 9.23
CA LYS A 39 -9.65 10.68 8.50
C LYS A 39 -11.14 10.48 8.75
N LEU A 40 -11.63 10.67 9.98
CA LEU A 40 -13.06 10.58 10.28
C LEU A 40 -13.86 11.66 9.56
N GLU A 41 -13.33 12.88 9.47
CA GLU A 41 -13.96 13.96 8.72
C GLU A 41 -14.16 13.57 7.24
N VAL A 42 -13.08 13.08 6.59
CA VAL A 42 -13.16 12.61 5.20
C VAL A 42 -14.12 11.44 5.04
N ILE A 43 -14.02 10.41 5.90
CA ILE A 43 -14.85 9.21 5.80
C ILE A 43 -16.35 9.54 5.95
N ASN A 44 -16.70 10.48 6.81
CA ASN A 44 -18.08 10.93 7.00
C ASN A 44 -18.59 11.77 5.81
N ASN A 45 -17.69 12.33 4.97
CA ASN A 45 -18.01 13.18 3.83
C ASN A 45 -17.27 12.71 2.56
N LEU A 46 -17.11 11.40 2.37
CA LEU A 46 -16.18 10.81 1.43
C LEU A 46 -16.41 11.25 -0.02
N GLU A 47 -17.67 11.29 -0.47
CA GLU A 47 -18.03 11.70 -1.83
C GLU A 47 -17.61 13.17 -2.10
N LYS A 48 -17.83 14.08 -1.13
CA LYS A 48 -17.39 15.48 -1.22
C LYS A 48 -15.88 15.58 -1.40
N TYR A 49 -15.11 14.85 -0.58
CA TYR A 49 -13.65 14.91 -0.65
C TYR A 49 -13.08 14.24 -1.90
N VAL A 50 -13.77 13.26 -2.47
CA VAL A 50 -13.46 12.71 -3.80
C VAL A 50 -13.59 13.79 -4.87
N GLU A 51 -14.70 14.53 -4.89
CA GLU A 51 -14.94 15.64 -5.86
C GLU A 51 -13.88 16.74 -5.70
N GLU A 52 -13.61 17.18 -4.48
CA GLU A 52 -12.58 18.19 -4.18
C GLU A 52 -11.18 17.75 -4.65
N THR A 53 -10.83 16.47 -4.41
CA THR A 53 -9.58 15.88 -4.88
C THR A 53 -9.49 15.89 -6.41
N ILE A 54 -10.57 15.55 -7.10
CA ILE A 54 -10.64 15.55 -8.57
C ILE A 54 -10.38 16.96 -9.11
N GLU A 55 -10.99 17.98 -8.54
CA GLU A 55 -10.79 19.37 -8.95
C GLU A 55 -9.36 19.84 -8.69
N SER A 56 -8.81 19.51 -7.52
CA SER A 56 -7.45 19.91 -7.14
C SER A 56 -6.39 19.26 -8.02
N VAL A 57 -6.52 17.98 -8.35
CA VAL A 57 -5.59 17.30 -9.27
C VAL A 57 -5.63 17.91 -10.66
N LYS A 58 -6.82 18.24 -11.18
CA LYS A 58 -6.96 18.94 -12.47
C LYS A 58 -6.29 20.32 -12.43
N ARG A 59 -6.49 21.06 -11.34
CA ARG A 59 -5.90 22.42 -11.16
C ARG A 59 -4.39 22.43 -11.23
N ILE A 60 -3.71 21.37 -10.76
CA ILE A 60 -2.26 21.23 -10.83
C ILE A 60 -1.75 20.62 -12.15
N GLY A 61 -2.64 20.36 -13.12
CA GLY A 61 -2.31 19.82 -14.42
C GLY A 61 -2.18 18.30 -14.46
N GLY A 62 -2.67 17.60 -13.44
CA GLY A 62 -2.76 16.14 -13.42
C GLY A 62 -4.04 15.63 -14.10
N ASN A 63 -4.01 14.39 -14.54
CA ASN A 63 -5.19 13.65 -14.97
C ASN A 63 -5.73 12.83 -13.79
N VAL A 64 -7.05 12.81 -13.61
CA VAL A 64 -7.66 12.08 -12.50
C VAL A 64 -8.85 11.28 -12.99
N TYR A 65 -8.99 10.08 -12.44
CA TYR A 65 -10.03 9.12 -12.78
C TYR A 65 -10.63 8.55 -11.50
N PHE A 66 -11.94 8.35 -11.50
CA PHE A 66 -12.64 7.62 -10.45
C PHE A 66 -13.06 6.27 -11.01
N ALA A 67 -12.65 5.20 -10.35
CA ALA A 67 -12.99 3.83 -10.68
C ALA A 67 -13.90 3.25 -9.59
N LYS A 68 -15.06 2.74 -9.98
CA LYS A 68 -16.06 2.16 -9.07
C LYS A 68 -15.62 0.81 -8.51
N ASN A 69 -14.80 0.09 -9.26
CA ASN A 69 -14.35 -1.26 -8.92
C ASN A 69 -13.01 -1.59 -9.56
N ALA A 70 -12.46 -2.75 -9.20
CA ALA A 70 -11.16 -3.23 -9.67
C ALA A 70 -11.08 -3.36 -11.20
N GLU A 71 -12.15 -3.77 -11.88
CA GLU A 71 -12.18 -3.96 -13.33
C GLU A 71 -12.04 -2.61 -14.06
N GLU A 72 -12.86 -1.64 -13.67
CA GLU A 72 -12.81 -0.28 -14.23
C GLU A 72 -11.43 0.37 -14.01
N ALA A 73 -10.84 0.20 -12.81
CA ALA A 73 -9.50 0.69 -12.53
C ALA A 73 -8.43 0.07 -13.45
N ARG A 74 -8.48 -1.25 -13.67
CA ARG A 74 -7.57 -1.93 -14.60
C ARG A 74 -7.73 -1.43 -16.04
N GLU A 75 -8.96 -1.27 -16.51
CA GLU A 75 -9.23 -0.77 -17.86
C GLU A 75 -8.70 0.65 -18.06
N ILE A 76 -8.94 1.56 -17.11
CA ILE A 76 -8.41 2.93 -17.15
C ILE A 76 -6.89 2.90 -17.24
N ILE A 77 -6.23 2.17 -16.34
CA ILE A 77 -4.77 2.09 -16.32
C ILE A 77 -4.24 1.42 -17.59
N GLY A 78 -4.88 0.34 -18.06
CA GLY A 78 -4.49 -0.34 -19.29
C GLY A 78 -4.58 0.54 -20.53
N LYS A 79 -5.57 1.44 -20.61
CA LYS A 79 -5.70 2.42 -21.70
C LYS A 79 -4.59 3.47 -21.64
N ILE A 80 -4.20 3.93 -20.45
CA ILE A 80 -3.11 4.91 -20.27
C ILE A 80 -1.75 4.27 -20.65
N VAL A 81 -1.50 3.06 -20.17
CA VAL A 81 -0.23 2.34 -20.36
C VAL A 81 -0.05 1.86 -21.80
N GLY A 82 -1.08 1.27 -22.42
CA GLY A 82 -1.00 0.61 -23.72
C GLY A 82 -0.30 -0.75 -23.65
N LYS A 83 0.40 -1.12 -24.74
CA LYS A 83 1.06 -2.42 -24.93
C LYS A 83 2.56 -2.27 -25.19
N GLY A 84 3.34 -3.32 -24.89
CA GLY A 84 4.77 -3.39 -25.20
C GLY A 84 5.62 -2.41 -24.41
N LYS A 85 5.19 -2.02 -23.19
CA LYS A 85 5.86 -1.07 -22.32
C LYS A 85 6.67 -1.75 -21.24
N ILE A 86 7.73 -1.08 -20.83
CA ILE A 86 8.46 -1.43 -19.58
C ILE A 86 7.88 -0.58 -18.46
N ILE A 87 7.37 -1.27 -17.43
CA ILE A 87 6.67 -0.66 -16.30
C ILE A 87 7.43 -0.98 -15.02
N VAL A 88 7.72 0.05 -14.23
CA VAL A 88 8.23 -0.09 -12.87
C VAL A 88 7.10 0.20 -11.89
N LEU A 89 6.80 -0.79 -11.05
CA LEU A 89 5.68 -0.76 -10.10
C LEU A 89 6.22 -0.64 -8.67
N GLY A 90 5.96 0.49 -8.04
CA GLY A 90 6.21 0.66 -6.61
C GLY A 90 5.22 -0.12 -5.78
N LYS A 91 5.66 -0.68 -4.65
CA LYS A 91 4.81 -1.45 -3.75
C LYS A 91 3.49 -0.74 -3.46
N SER A 92 2.39 -1.38 -3.80
CA SER A 92 1.04 -0.83 -3.61
C SER A 92 0.04 -1.93 -3.29
N MET A 93 -0.54 -1.86 -2.09
CA MET A 93 -1.63 -2.77 -1.73
C MET A 93 -2.86 -2.58 -2.63
N THR A 94 -3.14 -1.35 -3.05
CA THR A 94 -4.27 -1.05 -3.95
C THR A 94 -4.03 -1.61 -5.35
N ALA A 95 -2.81 -1.49 -5.90
CA ALA A 95 -2.47 -2.10 -7.18
C ALA A 95 -2.53 -3.64 -7.12
N TYR A 96 -2.11 -4.23 -6.00
CA TYR A 96 -2.23 -5.67 -5.77
C TYR A 96 -3.70 -6.11 -5.64
N GLU A 97 -4.52 -5.37 -4.87
CA GLU A 97 -5.96 -5.59 -4.68
C GLU A 97 -6.68 -5.79 -6.02
N ILE A 98 -6.39 -4.91 -6.98
CA ILE A 98 -6.98 -4.98 -8.31
C ILE A 98 -6.28 -5.96 -9.28
N GLY A 99 -5.25 -6.67 -8.83
CA GLY A 99 -4.48 -7.60 -9.69
C GLY A 99 -3.74 -6.92 -10.84
N LEU A 100 -3.32 -5.67 -10.66
CA LEU A 100 -2.84 -4.79 -11.72
C LEU A 100 -1.62 -5.34 -12.46
N ARG A 101 -0.64 -5.90 -11.75
CA ARG A 101 0.58 -6.47 -12.35
C ARG A 101 0.26 -7.55 -13.38
N LYS A 102 -0.52 -8.55 -12.98
CA LYS A 102 -0.89 -9.69 -13.89
C LYS A 102 -1.73 -9.20 -15.07
N TYR A 103 -2.62 -8.24 -14.84
CA TYR A 103 -3.40 -7.62 -15.91
C TYR A 103 -2.53 -6.91 -16.94
N LEU A 104 -1.59 -6.05 -16.50
CA LEU A 104 -0.69 -5.36 -17.43
C LEU A 104 0.25 -6.30 -18.18
N GLN A 105 0.71 -7.37 -17.54
CA GLN A 105 1.48 -8.45 -18.20
C GLN A 105 0.65 -9.17 -19.27
N SER A 106 -0.65 -9.41 -19.02
CA SER A 106 -1.54 -10.03 -20.02
C SER A 106 -1.77 -9.15 -21.25
N LEU A 107 -1.54 -7.84 -21.16
CA LEU A 107 -1.57 -6.91 -22.30
C LEU A 107 -0.24 -6.90 -23.10
N GLY A 108 0.74 -7.73 -22.72
CA GLY A 108 2.04 -7.80 -23.36
C GLY A 108 3.07 -6.78 -22.86
N ASN A 109 2.90 -6.27 -21.64
CA ASN A 109 3.86 -5.36 -21.00
C ASN A 109 4.86 -6.12 -20.13
N GLU A 110 6.06 -5.59 -20.00
CA GLU A 110 7.07 -6.02 -19.04
C GLU A 110 6.87 -5.24 -17.72
N VAL A 111 6.56 -5.91 -16.63
CA VAL A 111 6.22 -5.27 -15.34
C VAL A 111 7.13 -5.76 -14.23
N TRP A 112 7.81 -4.83 -13.54
CA TRP A 112 8.76 -5.11 -12.47
C TRP A 112 8.34 -4.45 -11.17
N GLU A 113 8.15 -5.27 -10.13
CA GLU A 113 8.06 -4.77 -8.75
C GLU A 113 9.41 -4.18 -8.32
N THR A 114 9.39 -3.06 -7.63
CA THR A 114 10.61 -2.29 -7.33
C THR A 114 10.99 -2.29 -5.85
N ASP A 115 10.08 -2.62 -4.94
CA ASP A 115 10.38 -2.95 -3.54
C ASP A 115 11.07 -4.32 -3.51
N LEU A 116 12.18 -4.46 -2.80
CA LEU A 116 12.94 -5.71 -2.77
C LEU A 116 12.08 -6.91 -2.34
N GLY A 117 11.24 -6.75 -1.33
CA GLY A 117 10.37 -7.81 -0.86
C GLY A 117 9.32 -8.21 -1.91
N GLU A 118 8.66 -7.24 -2.54
CA GLU A 118 7.68 -7.49 -3.62
C GLU A 118 8.36 -8.09 -4.87
N PHE A 119 9.58 -7.65 -5.20
CA PHE A 119 10.36 -8.22 -6.27
C PHE A 119 10.66 -9.71 -6.05
N LEU A 120 11.04 -10.09 -4.83
CA LEU A 120 11.26 -11.49 -4.47
C LEU A 120 9.97 -12.31 -4.52
N ILE A 121 8.85 -11.74 -4.08
CA ILE A 121 7.51 -12.35 -4.20
C ILE A 121 7.12 -12.52 -5.67
N GLN A 122 7.40 -11.54 -6.51
CA GLN A 122 7.19 -11.66 -7.96
C GLN A 122 8.00 -12.80 -8.57
N MET A 123 9.29 -12.91 -8.23
CA MET A 123 10.16 -13.98 -8.74
C MET A 123 9.72 -15.37 -8.28
N ALA A 124 9.20 -15.47 -7.05
CA ALA A 124 8.71 -16.71 -6.48
C ALA A 124 7.28 -17.09 -6.96
N ASP A 125 6.57 -16.17 -7.61
CA ASP A 125 5.13 -16.26 -7.92
C ASP A 125 4.29 -16.63 -6.68
N GLU A 126 4.58 -15.95 -5.56
CA GLU A 126 3.91 -16.16 -4.27
C GLU A 126 3.06 -14.95 -3.87
N HIS A 127 2.40 -15.06 -2.72
CA HIS A 127 1.70 -13.96 -2.08
C HIS A 127 2.55 -13.32 -0.98
N PRO A 128 2.46 -11.99 -0.78
CA PRO A 128 3.17 -11.32 0.29
C PRO A 128 2.71 -11.83 1.66
N SER A 129 3.67 -12.16 2.53
CA SER A 129 3.36 -12.71 3.86
C SER A 129 3.08 -11.66 4.91
N HIS A 130 3.51 -10.42 4.72
CA HIS A 130 3.25 -9.32 5.64
C HIS A 130 3.17 -8.00 4.86
N ILE A 131 2.27 -7.10 5.28
CA ILE A 131 1.98 -5.85 4.54
C ILE A 131 3.17 -4.87 4.48
N ILE A 132 4.09 -4.90 5.47
CA ILE A 132 5.28 -4.05 5.49
C ILE A 132 6.50 -4.78 4.92
N ALA A 133 6.67 -6.06 5.25
CA ALA A 133 7.82 -6.87 4.84
C ALA A 133 7.33 -8.13 4.10
N PRO A 134 7.06 -8.05 2.79
CA PRO A 134 6.39 -9.12 2.04
C PRO A 134 7.09 -10.47 2.08
N ALA A 135 8.41 -10.47 2.05
CA ALA A 135 9.23 -11.67 1.93
C ALA A 135 9.85 -12.16 3.26
N ILE A 136 9.26 -11.83 4.44
CA ILE A 136 9.83 -12.20 5.76
C ILE A 136 9.99 -13.71 5.96
N HIS A 137 9.23 -14.53 5.25
CA HIS A 137 9.29 -15.99 5.29
C HIS A 137 10.43 -16.59 4.46
N MET A 138 11.12 -15.78 3.63
CA MET A 138 12.23 -16.25 2.81
C MET A 138 13.55 -16.23 3.59
N THR A 139 14.35 -17.27 3.42
CA THR A 139 15.73 -17.29 3.93
C THR A 139 16.68 -16.72 2.89
N LYS A 140 17.90 -16.36 3.31
CA LYS A 140 18.97 -15.88 2.42
C LYS A 140 19.29 -16.91 1.33
N GLU A 141 19.42 -18.17 1.71
CA GLU A 141 19.73 -19.30 0.82
C GLU A 141 18.62 -19.49 -0.24
N ARG A 142 17.36 -19.37 0.18
CA ARG A 142 16.21 -19.43 -0.74
C ARG A 142 16.21 -18.27 -1.71
N VAL A 143 16.52 -17.07 -1.25
CA VAL A 143 16.65 -15.88 -2.10
C VAL A 143 17.77 -16.06 -3.13
N ALA A 144 18.97 -16.51 -2.71
CA ALA A 144 20.07 -16.76 -3.61
C ALA A 144 19.71 -17.78 -4.71
N LYS A 145 19.10 -18.91 -4.32
CA LYS A 145 18.62 -19.92 -5.26
C LYS A 145 17.61 -19.33 -6.25
N LEU A 146 16.62 -18.59 -5.78
CA LEU A 146 15.58 -17.97 -6.58
C LEU A 146 16.17 -17.01 -7.64
N LEU A 147 17.09 -16.13 -7.22
CA LEU A 147 17.72 -15.16 -8.11
C LEU A 147 18.59 -15.82 -9.16
N LYS A 148 19.30 -16.90 -8.81
CA LYS A 148 20.06 -17.71 -9.76
C LYS A 148 19.18 -18.40 -10.78
N GLU A 149 18.12 -19.08 -10.34
CA GLU A 149 17.23 -19.86 -11.22
C GLU A 149 16.38 -18.98 -12.14
N LYS A 150 15.86 -17.84 -11.63
CA LYS A 150 14.93 -17.01 -12.38
C LYS A 150 15.60 -15.95 -13.24
N LEU A 151 16.76 -15.44 -12.82
CA LEU A 151 17.43 -14.31 -13.47
C LEU A 151 18.86 -14.62 -13.93
N GLY A 152 19.38 -15.82 -13.62
CA GLY A 152 20.72 -16.21 -13.99
C GLY A 152 21.83 -15.44 -13.25
N PHE A 153 21.52 -14.87 -12.07
CA PHE A 153 22.52 -14.12 -11.33
C PHE A 153 23.62 -15.03 -10.81
N ASP A 154 24.84 -14.53 -10.83
CA ASP A 154 26.01 -15.21 -10.24
C ASP A 154 26.00 -15.03 -8.72
N VAL A 155 25.18 -15.83 -8.06
CA VAL A 155 24.98 -15.89 -6.60
C VAL A 155 24.76 -17.33 -6.15
N ASN A 156 25.06 -17.62 -4.88
CA ASN A 156 24.88 -18.94 -4.27
C ASN A 156 24.48 -18.81 -2.78
N GLU A 157 24.32 -19.94 -2.09
CA GLU A 157 23.89 -20.01 -0.69
C GLU A 157 24.88 -19.31 0.29
N ASN A 158 26.15 -19.15 -0.10
CA ASN A 158 27.18 -18.47 0.69
C ASN A 158 27.21 -16.95 0.43
N SER A 159 26.50 -16.45 -0.59
CA SER A 159 26.45 -15.03 -0.88
C SER A 159 25.92 -14.24 0.31
N THR A 160 26.50 -13.07 0.56
CA THR A 160 26.09 -12.18 1.65
C THR A 160 24.77 -11.46 1.29
N HIS A 161 24.12 -10.85 2.28
CA HIS A 161 22.92 -10.03 2.03
C HIS A 161 23.23 -8.86 1.09
N GLU A 162 24.42 -8.25 1.26
CA GLU A 162 24.90 -7.11 0.47
C GLU A 162 25.09 -7.50 -1.00
N GLU A 163 25.65 -8.67 -1.28
CA GLU A 163 25.85 -9.20 -2.63
C GLU A 163 24.49 -9.45 -3.33
N LEU A 164 23.55 -10.11 -2.64
CA LEU A 164 22.20 -10.36 -3.17
C LEU A 164 21.48 -9.05 -3.50
N VAL A 165 21.51 -8.09 -2.57
CA VAL A 165 20.90 -6.77 -2.77
C VAL A 165 21.58 -6.00 -3.91
N SER A 166 22.91 -6.08 -4.03
CA SER A 166 23.66 -5.43 -5.10
C SER A 166 23.23 -5.94 -6.49
N LYS A 167 23.07 -7.26 -6.65
CA LYS A 167 22.62 -7.85 -7.92
C LYS A 167 21.21 -7.41 -8.30
N VAL A 168 20.27 -7.40 -7.35
CA VAL A 168 18.91 -6.89 -7.59
C VAL A 168 18.94 -5.41 -7.93
N ARG A 169 19.74 -4.61 -7.22
CA ARG A 169 19.91 -3.18 -7.48
C ARG A 169 20.43 -2.90 -8.88
N GLU A 170 21.46 -3.62 -9.34
CA GLU A 170 22.01 -3.49 -10.69
C GLU A 170 20.94 -3.78 -11.75
N PHE A 171 20.21 -4.88 -11.60
CA PHE A 171 19.12 -5.27 -12.48
C PHE A 171 18.00 -4.24 -12.52
N LEU A 172 17.48 -3.85 -11.37
CA LEU A 172 16.36 -2.89 -11.29
C LEU A 172 16.77 -1.50 -11.75
N ARG A 173 18.06 -1.09 -11.55
CA ARG A 173 18.56 0.20 -12.04
C ARG A 173 18.42 0.31 -13.55
N GLU A 174 18.71 -0.75 -14.26
CA GLU A 174 18.52 -0.80 -15.72
C GLU A 174 17.04 -0.69 -16.10
N LYS A 175 16.15 -1.38 -15.35
CA LYS A 175 14.70 -1.29 -15.57
C LYS A 175 14.17 0.11 -15.32
N PHE A 176 14.59 0.78 -14.25
CA PHE A 176 14.21 2.17 -13.98
C PHE A 176 14.59 3.12 -15.11
N ILE A 177 15.80 2.99 -15.66
CA ILE A 177 16.30 3.88 -16.73
C ILE A 177 15.50 3.66 -18.03
N LYS A 178 15.10 2.42 -18.32
CA LYS A 178 14.37 2.05 -19.53
C LYS A 178 12.84 2.14 -19.40
N ALA A 179 12.33 2.42 -18.20
CA ALA A 179 10.90 2.41 -17.95
C ALA A 179 10.14 3.49 -18.74
N ASP A 180 9.09 3.08 -19.41
CA ASP A 180 8.12 3.98 -20.06
C ASP A 180 7.15 4.58 -19.05
N VAL A 181 6.70 3.75 -18.09
CA VAL A 181 5.66 4.09 -17.11
C VAL A 181 6.10 3.68 -15.71
N GLY A 182 5.96 4.60 -14.78
CA GLY A 182 6.07 4.34 -13.35
C GLY A 182 4.67 4.29 -12.71
N ILE A 183 4.39 3.23 -11.97
CA ILE A 183 3.13 3.09 -11.24
C ILE A 183 3.44 3.05 -9.76
N THR A 184 2.69 3.78 -8.95
CA THR A 184 2.82 3.77 -7.49
C THR A 184 1.46 3.63 -6.82
N GLY A 185 1.46 3.27 -5.55
CA GLY A 185 0.32 3.50 -4.67
C GLY A 185 0.26 4.96 -4.20
N ALA A 186 -0.44 5.18 -3.10
CA ALA A 186 -0.37 6.39 -2.30
C ALA A 186 -0.45 6.02 -0.82
N ASN A 187 0.35 6.67 0.02
CA ASN A 187 0.15 6.63 1.47
C ASN A 187 -1.03 7.55 1.83
N ALA A 188 -1.03 8.77 1.29
CA ALA A 188 -2.11 9.72 1.42
C ALA A 188 -2.29 10.55 0.14
N VAL A 189 -3.48 11.13 -0.04
CA VAL A 189 -3.81 12.10 -1.08
C VAL A 189 -4.42 13.33 -0.42
N ALA A 190 -3.88 14.50 -0.66
CA ALA A 190 -4.38 15.75 -0.10
C ALA A 190 -5.50 16.33 -0.99
N ALA A 191 -6.71 16.51 -0.43
CA ALA A 191 -7.86 17.00 -1.18
C ALA A 191 -7.67 18.47 -1.62
N ASP A 192 -7.12 19.30 -0.75
CA ASP A 192 -6.93 20.74 -0.99
C ASP A 192 -5.95 21.04 -2.13
N THR A 193 -4.91 20.22 -2.32
CA THR A 193 -3.82 20.46 -3.26
C THR A 193 -3.73 19.44 -4.39
N GLY A 194 -4.43 18.29 -4.29
CA GLY A 194 -4.29 17.19 -5.24
C GLY A 194 -2.94 16.47 -5.17
N SER A 195 -2.17 16.71 -4.11
CA SER A 195 -0.84 16.12 -3.92
C SER A 195 -0.93 14.69 -3.43
N VAL A 196 -0.08 13.82 -3.99
CA VAL A 196 0.10 12.43 -3.55
C VAL A 196 1.34 12.32 -2.69
N ILE A 197 1.19 11.74 -1.49
CA ILE A 197 2.26 11.52 -0.53
C ILE A 197 2.66 10.05 -0.55
N LEU A 198 3.97 9.81 -0.64
CA LEU A 198 4.57 8.48 -0.73
C LEU A 198 5.72 8.35 0.26
N VAL A 199 5.72 7.26 1.04
CA VAL A 199 6.78 6.94 2.00
C VAL A 199 7.63 5.81 1.44
N GLU A 200 8.95 5.96 1.48
CA GLU A 200 9.89 4.95 1.03
C GLU A 200 11.19 4.95 1.83
N ASN A 201 11.94 3.85 1.78
CA ASN A 201 13.25 3.72 2.39
C ASN A 201 14.35 3.30 1.41
N GLU A 202 13.98 2.75 0.26
CA GLU A 202 14.88 2.15 -0.72
C GLU A 202 15.26 3.10 -1.87
N GLY A 203 14.52 4.19 -2.07
CA GLY A 203 14.66 5.09 -3.21
C GLY A 203 13.95 4.61 -4.48
N ASN A 204 13.26 3.47 -4.42
CA ASN A 204 12.54 2.83 -5.52
C ASN A 204 11.33 3.66 -5.98
N ILE A 205 10.54 4.18 -5.06
CA ILE A 205 9.37 5.03 -5.38
C ILE A 205 9.83 6.31 -6.09
N ARG A 206 10.89 6.95 -5.57
CA ARG A 206 11.47 8.16 -6.17
C ARG A 206 11.88 7.92 -7.63
N MET A 207 12.56 6.79 -7.91
CA MET A 207 12.94 6.44 -9.28
C MET A 207 11.71 6.12 -10.15
N SER A 208 10.71 5.45 -9.60
CA SER A 208 9.45 5.15 -10.31
C SER A 208 8.62 6.41 -10.62
N THR A 209 8.71 7.45 -9.80
CA THR A 209 7.95 8.70 -10.01
C THR A 209 8.65 9.70 -10.91
N VAL A 210 9.99 9.64 -11.05
CA VAL A 210 10.77 10.69 -11.72
C VAL A 210 11.33 10.26 -13.08
N LEU A 211 11.82 9.01 -13.21
CA LEU A 211 12.51 8.58 -14.43
C LEU A 211 11.56 8.29 -15.61
N PRO A 212 10.41 7.62 -15.43
CA PRO A 212 9.47 7.35 -16.52
C PRO A 212 8.80 8.63 -17.04
N LYS A 213 8.37 8.59 -18.30
CA LYS A 213 7.64 9.72 -18.93
C LYS A 213 6.22 9.88 -18.40
N VAL A 214 5.63 8.80 -17.88
CA VAL A 214 4.27 8.76 -17.34
C VAL A 214 4.34 8.22 -15.90
N HIS A 215 3.76 8.95 -14.95
CA HIS A 215 3.57 8.49 -13.60
C HIS A 215 2.07 8.27 -13.31
N ILE A 216 1.70 7.08 -12.86
CA ILE A 216 0.34 6.72 -12.46
C ILE A 216 0.33 6.40 -10.96
N ALA A 217 -0.43 7.14 -10.17
CA ALA A 217 -0.69 6.82 -8.78
C ALA A 217 -2.06 6.13 -8.64
N VAL A 218 -2.12 5.01 -7.90
CA VAL A 218 -3.36 4.26 -7.65
C VAL A 218 -3.67 4.31 -6.17
N ALA A 219 -4.80 4.92 -5.80
CA ALA A 219 -5.17 5.14 -4.42
C ALA A 219 -6.64 4.73 -4.17
N GLY A 220 -6.89 4.00 -3.09
CA GLY A 220 -8.27 3.89 -2.59
C GLY A 220 -8.75 5.23 -2.04
N VAL A 221 -10.04 5.55 -2.18
CA VAL A 221 -10.61 6.83 -1.73
C VAL A 221 -10.44 7.07 -0.23
N GLU A 222 -10.21 6.04 0.58
CA GLU A 222 -9.90 6.13 2.01
C GLU A 222 -8.50 6.72 2.29
N LYS A 223 -7.69 6.94 1.25
CA LYS A 223 -6.39 7.59 1.35
C LYS A 223 -6.47 9.11 1.26
N ILE A 224 -7.63 9.63 0.95
CA ILE A 224 -7.85 11.07 0.91
C ILE A 224 -7.83 11.65 2.32
N LEU A 225 -7.17 12.77 2.47
CA LEU A 225 -7.10 13.60 3.69
C LEU A 225 -7.46 15.04 3.35
N PRO A 226 -7.99 15.83 4.30
CA PRO A 226 -8.49 17.18 4.01
C PRO A 226 -7.42 18.09 3.43
N THR A 227 -6.24 18.10 4.05
CA THR A 227 -5.17 19.05 3.72
C THR A 227 -3.86 18.37 3.43
N PHE A 228 -2.98 19.09 2.76
CA PHE A 228 -1.59 18.69 2.54
C PHE A 228 -0.86 18.40 3.86
N TYR A 229 -1.13 19.19 4.89
CA TYR A 229 -0.56 18.99 6.21
C TYR A 229 -0.99 17.66 6.84
N ASP A 230 -2.28 17.31 6.77
CA ASP A 230 -2.79 16.04 7.28
C ASP A 230 -2.19 14.84 6.53
N ALA A 231 -1.97 15.00 5.23
CA ALA A 231 -1.34 13.97 4.41
C ALA A 231 0.14 13.73 4.79
N LEU A 232 0.88 14.77 5.18
CA LEU A 232 2.23 14.61 5.74
C LEU A 232 2.21 13.97 7.15
N ILE A 233 1.19 14.27 7.96
CA ILE A 233 1.00 13.61 9.26
C ILE A 233 0.81 12.10 9.07
N GLU A 234 0.01 11.64 8.08
CA GLU A 234 -0.15 10.21 7.82
C GLU A 234 1.19 9.54 7.53
N ALA A 235 2.05 10.15 6.72
CA ALA A 235 3.39 9.64 6.43
C ALA A 235 4.24 9.44 7.70
N ALA A 236 4.23 10.44 8.59
CA ALA A 236 4.98 10.38 9.84
C ALA A 236 4.43 9.30 10.80
N VAL A 237 3.12 9.27 11.01
CA VAL A 237 2.46 8.31 11.91
C VAL A 237 2.61 6.89 11.39
N GLN A 238 2.41 6.66 10.09
CA GLN A 238 2.56 5.33 9.50
C GLN A 238 3.99 4.81 9.66
N ALA A 239 5.01 5.62 9.36
CA ALA A 239 6.41 5.25 9.52
C ALA A 239 6.76 4.92 10.97
N ALA A 240 6.29 5.72 11.93
CA ALA A 240 6.55 5.51 13.35
C ALA A 240 5.96 4.18 13.84
N TYR A 241 4.71 3.89 13.50
CA TYR A 241 4.05 2.65 13.91
C TYR A 241 4.46 1.42 13.08
N ALA A 242 5.12 1.61 11.95
CA ALA A 242 5.81 0.54 11.22
C ALA A 242 7.21 0.23 11.79
N GLY A 243 7.72 1.04 12.73
CA GLY A 243 9.08 0.91 13.28
C GLY A 243 10.18 1.42 12.35
N LEU A 244 9.85 2.32 11.44
CA LEU A 244 10.71 2.89 10.40
C LEU A 244 10.74 4.43 10.49
N TYR A 245 10.96 4.95 11.70
CA TYR A 245 10.91 6.39 11.97
C TYR A 245 12.30 6.97 12.31
N PRO A 246 12.66 8.15 11.74
CA PRO A 246 12.00 8.77 10.61
C PRO A 246 12.11 7.92 9.34
N PRO A 247 11.18 8.04 8.37
CA PRO A 247 11.33 7.37 7.09
C PRO A 247 12.54 7.94 6.34
N THR A 248 13.19 7.16 5.49
CA THR A 248 14.35 7.65 4.73
C THR A 248 13.94 8.77 3.79
N TYR A 249 12.76 8.62 3.16
CA TYR A 249 12.22 9.63 2.25
C TYR A 249 10.70 9.76 2.40
N ILE A 250 10.23 10.99 2.31
CA ILE A 250 8.83 11.31 1.99
C ILE A 250 8.84 12.00 0.63
N ASN A 251 8.17 11.39 -0.33
CA ASN A 251 8.05 11.91 -1.69
C ASN A 251 6.67 12.55 -1.87
N VAL A 252 6.64 13.76 -2.43
CA VAL A 252 5.41 14.50 -2.72
C VAL A 252 5.34 14.72 -4.23
N THR A 253 4.26 14.25 -4.84
CA THR A 253 3.98 14.49 -6.26
C THR A 253 2.74 15.38 -6.38
N SER A 254 2.92 16.57 -6.98
CA SER A 254 1.86 17.56 -7.20
C SER A 254 1.78 17.90 -8.69
N GLY A 255 1.27 16.95 -9.47
CA GLY A 255 1.14 17.08 -10.93
C GLY A 255 2.40 16.67 -11.72
N PRO A 256 2.43 16.93 -13.03
CA PRO A 256 3.55 16.63 -13.90
C PRO A 256 4.76 17.51 -13.61
N SER A 257 5.95 17.03 -14.01
CA SER A 257 7.19 17.79 -13.87
C SER A 257 7.12 19.12 -14.61
N SER A 258 7.64 20.19 -14.03
CA SER A 258 7.60 21.51 -14.64
C SER A 258 8.74 22.40 -14.19
N THR A 259 9.07 23.43 -15.02
CA THR A 259 9.92 24.55 -14.64
C THR A 259 9.32 25.87 -15.09
N GLY A 260 9.66 26.94 -14.40
CA GLY A 260 9.29 28.32 -14.74
C GLY A 260 10.51 29.24 -14.97
N ASP A 261 11.71 28.68 -15.08
CA ASP A 261 12.97 29.44 -15.05
C ASP A 261 13.23 30.26 -16.33
N ILE A 262 12.45 30.03 -17.41
CA ILE A 262 12.55 30.80 -18.61
C ILE A 262 11.37 31.80 -18.67
N GLU A 263 11.65 33.07 -18.48
CA GLU A 263 10.68 34.18 -18.52
C GLU A 263 9.46 33.99 -17.61
N MET A 264 9.61 33.24 -16.51
CA MET A 264 8.52 32.87 -15.59
C MET A 264 7.33 32.15 -16.28
N LYS A 265 7.55 31.59 -17.46
CA LYS A 265 6.54 30.77 -18.15
C LYS A 265 6.68 29.33 -17.79
N ARG A 266 5.59 28.76 -17.24
CA ARG A 266 5.56 27.34 -16.86
C ARG A 266 5.63 26.45 -18.11
N VAL A 267 6.62 25.54 -18.13
CA VAL A 267 6.83 24.54 -19.18
C VAL A 267 6.78 23.14 -18.57
N ASN A 268 6.09 22.23 -19.21
CA ASN A 268 6.00 20.81 -18.87
C ASN A 268 6.45 19.94 -20.05
N PRO A 269 7.25 18.87 -19.85
CA PRO A 269 7.96 18.54 -18.62
C PRO A 269 9.26 19.33 -18.46
N ALA A 270 9.84 19.30 -17.24
CA ALA A 270 11.26 19.57 -17.06
C ALA A 270 12.03 18.22 -17.11
N HIS A 271 12.53 17.71 -15.97
CA HIS A 271 13.32 16.46 -15.91
C HIS A 271 12.51 15.22 -15.56
N GLY A 272 11.37 15.36 -14.91
CA GLY A 272 10.49 14.27 -14.50
C GLY A 272 9.37 13.95 -15.51
N PRO A 273 8.30 13.27 -15.09
CA PRO A 273 7.25 12.79 -15.97
C PRO A 273 6.51 13.94 -16.66
N LYS A 274 6.19 13.71 -17.93
CA LYS A 274 5.34 14.58 -18.73
C LYS A 274 3.88 14.52 -18.29
N GLU A 275 3.45 13.33 -17.86
CA GLU A 275 2.07 13.07 -17.50
C GLU A 275 2.01 12.49 -16.07
N PHE A 276 1.09 13.06 -15.29
CA PHE A 276 0.72 12.53 -13.98
C PHE A 276 -0.76 12.13 -14.01
N HIS A 277 -1.03 10.90 -13.58
CA HIS A 277 -2.37 10.34 -13.52
C HIS A 277 -2.65 9.84 -12.09
N LEU A 278 -3.80 10.21 -11.53
CA LEU A 278 -4.30 9.67 -10.28
C LEU A 278 -5.55 8.82 -10.57
N VAL A 279 -5.54 7.56 -10.18
CA VAL A 279 -6.70 6.67 -10.22
C VAL A 279 -7.21 6.47 -8.81
N LEU A 280 -8.38 7.02 -8.51
CA LEU A 280 -9.09 6.87 -7.24
C LEU A 280 -10.02 5.66 -7.35
N LEU A 281 -9.87 4.70 -6.44
CA LEU A 281 -10.61 3.45 -6.40
C LEU A 281 -11.63 3.45 -5.26
N ASP A 282 -12.91 3.19 -5.57
CA ASP A 282 -13.94 2.94 -4.57
C ASP A 282 -13.89 1.49 -4.06
N ASP A 283 -14.23 0.54 -4.88
CA ASP A 283 -14.25 -0.91 -4.61
C ASP A 283 -14.85 -1.25 -3.22
N GLY A 284 -16.05 -0.68 -2.94
CA GLY A 284 -16.82 -0.89 -1.72
C GLY A 284 -16.55 0.09 -0.57
N ARG A 285 -15.59 1.01 -0.70
CA ARG A 285 -15.21 1.96 0.36
C ARG A 285 -16.32 2.97 0.66
N ILE A 286 -16.98 3.53 -0.36
CA ILE A 286 -18.12 4.45 -0.18
C ILE A 286 -19.29 3.73 0.50
N LYS A 287 -19.55 2.47 0.18
CA LYS A 287 -20.55 1.67 0.87
C LYS A 287 -20.19 1.46 2.35
N ALA A 288 -18.95 1.13 2.63
CA ALA A 288 -18.45 0.93 4.00
C ALA A 288 -18.51 2.23 4.83
N SER A 289 -18.26 3.40 4.21
CA SER A 289 -18.32 4.70 4.92
C SER A 289 -19.72 5.05 5.46
N LYS A 290 -20.77 4.49 4.87
CA LYS A 290 -22.18 4.71 5.26
C LYS A 290 -22.64 3.82 6.41
N ASP A 291 -21.83 2.86 6.87
CA ASP A 291 -22.13 1.98 8.01
C ASP A 291 -21.32 2.37 9.24
N GLU A 292 -21.99 2.58 10.37
CA GLU A 292 -21.38 3.09 11.62
C GLU A 292 -20.27 2.22 12.22
N VAL A 293 -20.19 0.94 11.83
CA VAL A 293 -19.14 0.02 12.29
C VAL A 293 -18.12 -0.24 11.20
N LEU A 294 -18.57 -0.49 9.96
CA LEU A 294 -17.68 -0.79 8.84
C LEU A 294 -16.83 0.41 8.42
N LYS A 295 -17.31 1.63 8.63
CA LYS A 295 -16.50 2.84 8.36
C LYS A 295 -15.18 2.88 9.13
N GLU A 296 -15.09 2.20 10.29
CA GLU A 296 -13.82 2.10 11.02
C GLU A 296 -12.72 1.40 10.22
N VAL A 297 -13.06 0.52 9.27
CA VAL A 297 -12.08 -0.15 8.39
C VAL A 297 -11.27 0.86 7.59
N LEU A 298 -11.92 1.94 7.13
CA LEU A 298 -11.33 2.98 6.30
C LEU A 298 -10.33 3.87 7.05
N LEU A 299 -10.35 3.87 8.39
CA LEU A 299 -9.33 4.53 9.21
C LEU A 299 -7.95 3.88 9.10
N CYS A 300 -7.86 2.65 8.58
CA CYS A 300 -6.63 1.87 8.59
C CYS A 300 -5.52 2.51 7.73
N ILE A 301 -4.40 2.88 8.34
CA ILE A 301 -3.20 3.43 7.68
C ILE A 301 -2.21 2.33 7.24
N ARG A 302 -2.55 1.07 7.39
CA ARG A 302 -1.75 -0.10 6.97
C ARG A 302 -0.34 -0.15 7.57
N CYS A 303 -0.17 0.27 8.83
CA CYS A 303 1.10 0.23 9.54
C CYS A 303 1.58 -1.18 9.96
N GLY A 304 0.76 -2.22 9.82
CA GLY A 304 1.10 -3.62 10.14
C GLY A 304 1.13 -3.97 11.63
N ARG A 305 0.91 -3.01 12.53
CA ARG A 305 1.07 -3.20 13.98
C ARG A 305 0.17 -4.32 14.53
N CYS A 306 -1.09 -4.39 14.09
CA CYS A 306 -2.05 -5.38 14.53
C CYS A 306 -1.65 -6.84 14.20
N HIS A 307 -0.87 -7.07 13.14
CA HIS A 307 -0.37 -8.38 12.76
C HIS A 307 0.55 -8.95 13.84
N LEU A 308 1.52 -8.15 14.29
CA LEU A 308 2.57 -8.58 15.21
C LEU A 308 2.07 -8.83 16.64
N HIS A 309 0.85 -8.41 16.96
CA HIS A 309 0.22 -8.59 18.27
C HIS A 309 -0.95 -9.59 18.26
N CYS A 310 -1.28 -10.18 17.10
CA CYS A 310 -2.43 -11.08 16.99
C CYS A 310 -2.03 -12.54 17.16
N PRO A 311 -2.63 -13.27 18.12
CA PRO A 311 -2.34 -14.70 18.31
C PRO A 311 -2.77 -15.56 17.10
N VAL A 312 -3.87 -15.20 16.43
CA VAL A 312 -4.34 -15.93 15.25
C VAL A 312 -3.38 -15.76 14.08
N TYR A 313 -2.90 -14.55 13.84
CA TYR A 313 -1.94 -14.29 12.76
C TYR A 313 -0.58 -14.97 13.01
N ARG A 314 -0.16 -15.10 14.26
CA ARG A 314 1.06 -15.88 14.61
C ARG A 314 0.99 -17.33 14.13
N VAL A 315 -0.20 -17.92 14.11
CA VAL A 315 -0.43 -19.32 13.70
C VAL A 315 -0.73 -19.43 12.21
N LEU A 316 -1.66 -18.62 11.70
CA LEU A 316 -2.19 -18.76 10.35
C LEU A 316 -1.40 -17.97 9.29
N GLY A 317 -0.72 -16.90 9.68
CA GLY A 317 0.04 -16.05 8.77
C GLY A 317 -0.80 -15.57 7.60
N VAL A 318 -0.29 -15.80 6.39
CA VAL A 318 -0.93 -15.44 5.11
C VAL A 318 -2.24 -16.15 4.84
N ASN A 319 -2.50 -17.27 5.52
CA ASN A 319 -3.73 -18.04 5.36
C ASN A 319 -4.94 -17.40 6.06
N TRP A 320 -4.75 -16.25 6.71
CA TRP A 320 -5.83 -15.47 7.31
C TRP A 320 -5.98 -14.12 6.61
N GLY A 321 -7.08 -13.95 5.89
CA GLY A 321 -7.38 -12.85 5.00
C GLY A 321 -7.29 -13.26 3.52
N VAL A 322 -7.59 -12.32 2.63
CA VAL A 322 -7.44 -12.47 1.18
C VAL A 322 -6.32 -11.54 0.72
N PRO A 323 -5.23 -12.06 0.13
CA PRO A 323 -4.12 -11.19 -0.31
C PRO A 323 -4.58 -10.04 -1.22
N PRO A 324 -4.00 -8.85 -1.04
CA PRO A 324 -2.87 -8.49 -0.16
C PRO A 324 -3.26 -8.28 1.31
N TYR A 325 -4.51 -8.43 1.64
CA TYR A 325 -5.07 -8.14 2.94
C TYR A 325 -5.02 -9.36 3.85
N THR A 326 -4.04 -9.40 4.75
CA THR A 326 -3.86 -10.52 5.70
C THR A 326 -4.01 -10.06 7.15
N GLY A 327 -4.13 -11.01 8.07
CA GLY A 327 -4.22 -10.76 9.51
C GLY A 327 -5.49 -10.04 9.95
N PRO A 328 -5.49 -9.40 11.14
CA PRO A 328 -6.69 -8.77 11.71
C PRO A 328 -7.29 -7.69 10.82
N MET A 329 -6.43 -6.78 10.30
CA MET A 329 -6.89 -5.75 9.38
C MET A 329 -7.33 -6.36 8.05
N GLY A 330 -6.65 -7.41 7.61
CA GLY A 330 -6.95 -8.10 6.36
C GLY A 330 -8.31 -8.77 6.39
N ALA A 331 -8.70 -9.36 7.51
CA ALA A 331 -10.02 -9.95 7.66
C ALA A 331 -11.15 -8.92 7.53
N MET A 332 -10.94 -7.67 8.01
CA MET A 332 -11.89 -6.56 7.78
C MET A 332 -11.91 -6.13 6.31
N TRP A 333 -10.73 -5.91 5.72
CA TRP A 333 -10.61 -5.46 4.33
C TRP A 333 -11.09 -6.51 3.32
N SER A 334 -10.90 -7.80 3.59
CA SER A 334 -11.45 -8.88 2.76
C SER A 334 -12.96 -8.80 2.61
N TYR A 335 -13.67 -8.36 3.67
CA TYR A 335 -15.10 -8.14 3.58
C TYR A 335 -15.46 -6.89 2.77
N VAL A 336 -14.79 -5.77 3.01
CA VAL A 336 -15.08 -4.50 2.31
C VAL A 336 -14.87 -4.63 0.80
N VAL A 337 -13.75 -5.23 0.39
CA VAL A 337 -13.34 -5.31 -1.03
C VAL A 337 -13.95 -6.51 -1.74
N TYR A 338 -13.95 -7.68 -1.10
CA TYR A 338 -14.33 -8.94 -1.76
C TYR A 338 -15.66 -9.53 -1.24
N GLY A 339 -16.28 -8.92 -0.23
CA GLY A 339 -17.47 -9.48 0.42
C GLY A 339 -17.21 -10.75 1.24
N ASP A 340 -15.92 -11.11 1.46
CA ASP A 340 -15.57 -12.33 2.17
C ASP A 340 -15.70 -12.16 3.69
N TYR A 341 -16.80 -12.67 4.23
CA TYR A 341 -17.07 -12.69 5.66
C TYR A 341 -16.39 -13.86 6.40
N LYS A 342 -15.92 -14.89 5.70
CA LYS A 342 -15.38 -16.11 6.30
C LYS A 342 -14.12 -15.84 7.13
N GLN A 343 -13.32 -14.88 6.70
CA GLN A 343 -12.10 -14.50 7.41
C GLN A 343 -12.37 -13.95 8.82
N ALA A 344 -13.52 -13.32 9.01
CA ALA A 344 -13.91 -12.83 10.34
C ALA A 344 -14.19 -13.98 11.34
N MET A 345 -14.58 -15.17 10.87
CA MET A 345 -14.86 -16.32 11.72
C MET A 345 -13.64 -16.82 12.51
N LEU A 346 -12.43 -16.56 12.00
CA LEU A 346 -11.17 -17.02 12.60
C LEU A 346 -10.72 -16.15 13.79
N CYS A 347 -11.36 -15.01 14.02
CA CYS A 347 -10.99 -14.10 15.10
C CYS A 347 -11.35 -14.67 16.49
N THR A 348 -10.37 -14.75 17.40
CA THR A 348 -10.52 -15.22 18.78
C THR A 348 -10.88 -14.10 19.77
N HIS A 349 -11.10 -12.87 19.31
CA HIS A 349 -11.43 -11.70 20.14
C HIS A 349 -10.43 -11.37 21.26
N SER A 350 -9.13 -11.65 21.09
CA SER A 350 -8.09 -11.34 22.09
C SER A 350 -7.98 -9.85 22.45
N GLY A 351 -8.39 -8.95 21.57
CA GLY A 351 -8.37 -7.50 21.78
C GLY A 351 -7.03 -6.82 21.50
N ASN A 352 -5.90 -7.52 21.47
CA ASN A 352 -4.56 -6.96 21.34
C ASN A 352 -4.41 -6.04 20.11
N CYS A 353 -5.07 -6.36 19.01
CA CYS A 353 -5.03 -5.56 17.78
C CYS A 353 -5.67 -4.17 17.95
N LYS A 354 -6.68 -4.04 18.82
CA LYS A 354 -7.32 -2.76 19.17
C LYS A 354 -6.37 -1.89 20.01
N GLU A 355 -5.73 -2.50 21.03
CA GLU A 355 -4.88 -1.78 21.98
C GLU A 355 -3.64 -1.15 21.31
N VAL A 356 -3.14 -1.77 20.25
CA VAL A 356 -1.95 -1.27 19.53
C VAL A 356 -2.26 -0.42 18.30
N CYS A 357 -3.53 -0.21 17.98
CA CYS A 357 -3.93 0.50 16.77
C CYS A 357 -3.79 2.01 16.94
N PRO A 358 -2.93 2.71 16.15
CA PRO A 358 -2.79 4.16 16.24
C PRO A 358 -4.07 4.91 15.86
N MET A 359 -4.90 4.28 15.04
CA MET A 359 -6.18 4.85 14.60
C MET A 359 -7.35 4.49 15.52
N GLY A 360 -7.10 3.77 16.62
CA GLY A 360 -8.13 3.38 17.58
C GLY A 360 -9.26 2.53 17.00
N ILE A 361 -8.99 1.75 15.94
CA ILE A 361 -9.97 0.88 15.30
C ILE A 361 -10.34 -0.26 16.25
N ASN A 362 -11.63 -0.41 16.54
CA ASN A 362 -12.10 -1.55 17.31
C ASN A 362 -12.25 -2.78 16.41
N ILE A 363 -11.12 -3.35 15.98
CA ILE A 363 -11.05 -4.49 15.07
C ILE A 363 -11.94 -5.66 15.52
N PRO A 364 -11.94 -6.10 16.80
CA PRO A 364 -12.83 -7.16 17.26
C PRO A 364 -14.31 -6.87 17.01
N ARG A 365 -14.77 -5.61 17.28
CA ARG A 365 -16.16 -5.19 17.05
C ARG A 365 -16.54 -5.23 15.56
N VAL A 366 -15.62 -4.77 14.71
CA VAL A 366 -15.83 -4.81 13.24
C VAL A 366 -15.96 -6.26 12.76
N LEU A 367 -15.05 -7.14 13.20
CA LEU A 367 -15.09 -8.56 12.83
C LEU A 367 -16.34 -9.27 13.36
N GLU A 368 -16.81 -8.92 14.56
CA GLU A 368 -18.07 -9.45 15.12
C GLU A 368 -19.26 -9.05 14.25
N LYS A 369 -19.34 -7.78 13.82
CA LYS A 369 -20.39 -7.37 12.89
C LYS A 369 -20.34 -8.16 11.58
N ILE A 370 -19.16 -8.35 11.00
CA ILE A 370 -18.97 -9.13 9.76
C ILE A 370 -19.41 -10.59 9.97
N LYS A 371 -19.10 -11.21 11.11
CA LYS A 371 -19.58 -12.56 11.48
C LYS A 371 -21.10 -12.62 11.49
N ASN A 372 -21.76 -11.64 12.11
CA ASN A 372 -23.23 -11.60 12.21
C ASN A 372 -23.88 -11.44 10.84
N ILE A 373 -23.28 -10.65 9.95
CA ILE A 373 -23.71 -10.56 8.55
C ILE A 373 -23.61 -11.94 7.88
N GLY A 374 -22.47 -12.62 8.00
CA GLY A 374 -22.26 -13.96 7.43
C GLY A 374 -23.26 -14.99 7.94
N ASN A 375 -23.54 -15.02 9.24
CA ASN A 375 -24.49 -15.93 9.84
C ASN A 375 -25.93 -15.71 9.34
N SER A 376 -26.31 -14.46 9.06
CA SER A 376 -27.63 -14.13 8.51
C SER A 376 -27.82 -14.62 7.07
N PHE A 377 -26.76 -14.73 6.27
CA PHE A 377 -26.78 -15.34 4.94
C PHE A 377 -26.95 -16.86 5.01
N ASN A 378 -26.21 -17.53 5.89
CA ASN A 378 -26.25 -18.99 6.05
C ASN A 378 -27.63 -19.47 6.61
N GLY A 379 -28.25 -18.69 7.50
CA GLY A 379 -29.58 -19.01 8.03
C GLY A 379 -30.75 -18.88 7.04
N LYS A 380 -30.53 -18.20 5.89
CA LYS A 380 -31.53 -18.10 4.81
C LYS A 380 -31.42 -19.24 3.78
N GLN A 381 -30.29 -19.96 3.74
CA GLN A 381 -30.11 -21.12 2.84
C GLN A 381 -30.58 -22.44 3.46
N THR A 382 -30.90 -22.46 4.77
CA THR A 382 -31.35 -23.64 5.51
C THR A 382 -32.85 -23.65 5.85
N ARG A 383 -33.63 -22.79 5.22
CA ARG A 383 -35.10 -22.77 5.34
C ARG A 383 -35.79 -22.99 4.00
#